data_0fd75e0bc62697ef8318ad3e38e56d05
#
_entry.id   0fd75e0bc62697ef8318ad3e38e56d05
#
_cell.length_a   1.000
_cell.length_b   1.000
_cell.length_c   1.000
_cell.angle_alpha   90.00
_cell.angle_beta   90.00
_cell.angle_gamma   90.00
#
_symmetry.space_group_name_H-M   'P 1'
#
loop_
_entity.id
_entity.type
_entity.pdbx_description
1 polymer ?
#
loop_
_entity_poly.entity_id
_entity_poly.type
_entity_poly.pdbx_seq_one_letter_code
_entity_poly.pdbx_strand_id
1 'polypeptide(L)'
;MNNHVEERCCVIVKDTELFKAIDQEKQRQEENIELIASENFVSDEVMQAQGSVLTNKYAEGYPGKRYYGGCQYVDIVEQLAIDRVKELFGAEYANVQPHSGSQANYAVFQALMEPGDTYLGMDLSHGGHLTHGSPVNFSGIIYNVVPYGVDQETERVDYDEVLRLAKEHQPKMIIAGYSAYPGELDFAKFREIADEVGAYLVVDMAHFAGLVATGDYPSPVPYADVVTSTTHKTLRGPRGGLILSRDTKLAKKLNSAIFPGSQGGPLEHVIAAKAVAFHEALQPEFKDYQQQVKKNIKAMVEVFNEAEEPRVIMGATENHLTLIDVTGFDLTGKEAEHLLDEVKITVNKNTIPFETKSPFVTSGIRIGTPAITSRGFDEEDARKVAELIVRTLRAKEDEAEQEAIRQAVKALTDKNPLYK
;
A
#
# COMPACT_ATOMS: atom_id res chain seq x y z
N MET A 1 -15.98 -44.99 43.03
CA MET A 1 -14.94 -44.01 42.67
C MET A 1 -15.58 -43.02 41.67
N ASN A 2 -16.04 -41.89 42.18
CA ASN A 2 -16.68 -40.86 41.36
C ASN A 2 -15.58 -40.00 40.74
N ASN A 3 -15.40 -40.13 39.43
CA ASN A 3 -14.59 -39.19 38.65
C ASN A 3 -15.39 -37.90 38.46
N HIS A 4 -15.24 -36.94 39.39
CA HIS A 4 -15.56 -35.56 39.09
C HIS A 4 -14.45 -35.01 38.22
N VAL A 5 -14.64 -35.05 36.89
CA VAL A 5 -13.93 -34.14 35.99
C VAL A 5 -14.54 -32.78 36.29
N GLU A 6 -13.82 -31.93 37.02
CA GLU A 6 -14.12 -30.51 37.11
C GLU A 6 -14.06 -29.93 35.68
N GLU A 7 -15.23 -29.68 35.07
CA GLU A 7 -15.33 -28.80 33.95
C GLU A 7 -14.75 -27.44 34.37
N ARG A 8 -13.54 -27.14 33.95
CA ARG A 8 -13.00 -25.79 34.03
C ARG A 8 -13.87 -24.92 33.13
N CYS A 9 -14.91 -24.35 33.74
CA CYS A 9 -15.77 -23.35 33.12
C CYS A 9 -14.92 -22.10 32.88
N CYS A 10 -14.25 -22.04 31.74
CA CYS A 10 -13.76 -20.76 31.22
C CYS A 10 -15.01 -19.93 30.96
N VAL A 11 -15.34 -19.01 31.87
CA VAL A 11 -16.38 -18.02 31.65
C VAL A 11 -15.89 -17.15 30.51
N ILE A 12 -16.32 -17.47 29.28
CA ILE A 12 -16.08 -16.62 28.11
C ILE A 12 -17.02 -15.43 28.27
N VAL A 13 -16.49 -14.33 28.80
CA VAL A 13 -17.20 -13.05 28.77
C VAL A 13 -17.07 -12.50 27.35
N LYS A 14 -18.18 -12.50 26.58
CA LYS A 14 -18.21 -11.89 25.26
C LYS A 14 -18.09 -10.37 25.42
N ASP A 15 -17.05 -9.78 24.82
CA ASP A 15 -16.89 -8.33 24.71
C ASP A 15 -17.89 -7.78 23.69
N THR A 16 -19.10 -7.48 24.16
CA THR A 16 -20.21 -7.07 23.30
C THR A 16 -19.99 -5.67 22.72
N GLU A 17 -19.28 -4.78 23.39
CA GLU A 17 -18.99 -3.42 22.92
C GLU A 17 -18.01 -3.46 21.75
N LEU A 18 -16.91 -4.23 21.89
CA LEU A 18 -15.94 -4.41 20.82
C LEU A 18 -16.57 -5.06 19.57
N PHE A 19 -17.30 -6.17 19.76
CA PHE A 19 -17.90 -6.87 18.63
C PHE A 19 -18.98 -6.04 17.93
N LYS A 20 -19.72 -5.19 18.67
CA LYS A 20 -20.64 -4.21 18.06
C LYS A 20 -19.89 -3.21 17.16
N ALA A 21 -18.72 -2.72 17.60
CA ALA A 21 -17.91 -1.81 16.77
C ALA A 21 -17.39 -2.51 15.50
N ILE A 22 -16.99 -3.78 15.59
CA ILE A 22 -16.61 -4.59 14.42
C ILE A 22 -17.79 -4.76 13.44
N ASP A 23 -18.98 -5.05 13.95
CA ASP A 23 -20.18 -5.17 13.13
C ASP A 23 -20.54 -3.83 12.44
N GLN A 24 -20.36 -2.70 13.14
CA GLN A 24 -20.57 -1.36 12.58
C GLN A 24 -19.56 -1.05 11.46
N GLU A 25 -18.28 -1.43 11.63
CA GLU A 25 -17.27 -1.26 10.59
C GLU A 25 -17.57 -2.15 9.37
N LYS A 26 -18.02 -3.39 9.60
CA LYS A 26 -18.49 -4.25 8.50
C LYS A 26 -19.63 -3.60 7.72
N GLN A 27 -20.60 -3.02 8.42
CA GLN A 27 -21.72 -2.30 7.79
C GLN A 27 -21.21 -1.07 7.00
N ARG A 28 -20.27 -0.29 7.57
CA ARG A 28 -19.66 0.84 6.86
C ARG A 28 -19.01 0.39 5.55
N GLN A 29 -18.22 -0.68 5.57
CA GLN A 29 -17.58 -1.22 4.37
C GLN A 29 -18.58 -1.68 3.32
N GLU A 30 -19.70 -2.29 3.72
CA GLU A 30 -20.78 -2.67 2.80
C GLU A 30 -21.45 -1.45 2.16
N GLU A 31 -21.67 -0.39 2.90
CA GLU A 31 -22.47 0.76 2.48
C GLU A 31 -21.65 1.83 1.74
N ASN A 32 -20.32 1.89 1.98
CA ASN A 32 -19.44 2.90 1.41
C ASN A 32 -18.76 2.42 0.11
N ILE A 33 -18.49 3.37 -0.78
CA ILE A 33 -17.56 3.17 -1.91
C ILE A 33 -16.16 3.54 -1.45
N GLU A 34 -15.27 2.55 -1.32
CA GLU A 34 -13.92 2.71 -0.82
C GLU A 34 -12.93 3.03 -1.94
N LEU A 35 -12.36 4.22 -1.92
CA LEU A 35 -11.42 4.72 -2.94
C LEU A 35 -10.05 5.11 -2.37
N ILE A 36 -9.77 4.82 -1.09
CA ILE A 36 -8.43 5.00 -0.54
C ILE A 36 -7.47 4.06 -1.27
N ALA A 37 -6.52 4.62 -2.01
CA ALA A 37 -5.63 3.88 -2.91
C ALA A 37 -4.75 2.81 -2.22
N SER A 38 -4.62 2.89 -0.89
CA SER A 38 -3.86 1.97 -0.04
C SER A 38 -4.73 0.93 0.68
N GLU A 39 -6.02 0.88 0.39
CA GLU A 39 -6.96 -0.09 0.96
C GLU A 39 -7.42 -1.12 -0.07
N ASN A 40 -7.84 -2.28 0.43
CA ASN A 40 -8.36 -3.37 -0.38
C ASN A 40 -9.17 -4.32 0.49
N PHE A 41 -9.98 -5.18 -0.14
CA PHE A 41 -10.73 -6.24 0.51
C PHE A 41 -10.08 -7.59 0.22
N VAL A 42 -9.71 -8.29 1.28
CA VAL A 42 -9.09 -9.62 1.20
C VAL A 42 -10.14 -10.72 1.07
N SER A 43 -9.71 -11.92 0.63
CA SER A 43 -10.56 -13.11 0.58
C SER A 43 -10.88 -13.65 1.99
N ASP A 44 -11.91 -14.49 2.06
CA ASP A 44 -12.28 -15.20 3.29
C ASP A 44 -11.15 -16.12 3.78
N GLU A 45 -10.41 -16.74 2.85
CA GLU A 45 -9.26 -17.59 3.20
C GLU A 45 -8.13 -16.78 3.86
N VAL A 46 -7.86 -15.56 3.40
CA VAL A 46 -6.89 -14.66 4.04
C VAL A 46 -7.36 -14.31 5.46
N MET A 47 -8.64 -13.96 5.65
CA MET A 47 -9.19 -13.68 7.00
C MET A 47 -9.17 -14.91 7.89
N GLN A 48 -9.49 -16.11 7.38
CA GLN A 48 -9.45 -17.36 8.12
C GLN A 48 -8.03 -17.72 8.58
N ALA A 49 -7.03 -17.55 7.70
CA ALA A 49 -5.64 -17.79 8.03
C ALA A 49 -5.16 -16.82 9.13
N GLN A 50 -5.54 -15.55 9.05
CA GLN A 50 -5.20 -14.53 10.05
C GLN A 50 -5.85 -14.79 11.41
N GLY A 51 -7.07 -15.29 11.44
CA GLY A 51 -7.79 -15.67 12.68
C GLY A 51 -7.47 -17.07 13.21
N SER A 52 -6.43 -17.73 12.70
CA SER A 52 -6.09 -19.11 13.03
C SER A 52 -5.36 -19.26 14.37
N VAL A 53 -5.21 -20.52 14.80
CA VAL A 53 -4.46 -20.90 16.03
C VAL A 53 -2.98 -20.53 16.00
N LEU A 54 -2.45 -20.15 14.84
CA LEU A 54 -1.07 -19.70 14.68
C LEU A 54 -0.80 -18.40 15.45
N THR A 55 -1.84 -17.65 15.83
CA THR A 55 -1.74 -16.48 16.73
C THR A 55 -1.12 -16.83 18.08
N ASN A 56 -1.19 -18.09 18.52
CA ASN A 56 -0.68 -18.55 19.80
C ASN A 56 0.81 -18.95 19.76
N LYS A 57 1.41 -19.05 18.56
CA LYS A 57 2.76 -19.64 18.42
C LYS A 57 3.87 -18.60 18.44
N TYR A 58 4.84 -18.78 19.31
CA TYR A 58 6.07 -17.99 19.38
C TYR A 58 7.18 -18.68 18.60
N ALA A 59 7.76 -18.02 17.60
CA ALA A 59 8.68 -18.64 16.63
C ALA A 59 9.87 -17.75 16.25
N GLU A 60 10.58 -17.15 17.24
CA GLU A 60 11.80 -16.38 16.98
C GLU A 60 12.82 -17.17 16.17
N GLY A 61 13.49 -16.49 15.26
CA GLY A 61 14.40 -17.08 14.29
C GLY A 61 13.74 -17.24 12.92
N TYR A 62 14.20 -18.21 12.16
CA TYR A 62 13.77 -18.47 10.77
C TYR A 62 13.48 -19.98 10.57
N PRO A 63 12.77 -20.37 9.52
CA PRO A 63 12.49 -21.81 9.25
C PRO A 63 13.74 -22.68 9.38
N GLY A 64 13.65 -23.76 10.16
CA GLY A 64 14.74 -24.67 10.47
C GLY A 64 15.81 -24.16 11.42
N LYS A 65 15.70 -22.90 11.87
CA LYS A 65 16.66 -22.23 12.80
C LYS A 65 15.91 -21.40 13.84
N ARG A 66 14.99 -22.03 14.57
CA ARG A 66 14.19 -21.37 15.61
C ARG A 66 14.86 -21.43 16.97
N TYR A 67 14.56 -20.43 17.79
CA TYR A 67 14.98 -20.42 19.21
C TYR A 67 14.02 -21.17 20.11
N TYR A 68 12.83 -21.56 19.61
CA TYR A 68 11.78 -22.27 20.37
C TYR A 68 11.43 -23.62 19.73
N GLY A 69 10.99 -24.55 20.59
CA GLY A 69 10.46 -25.85 20.12
C GLY A 69 9.03 -25.72 19.55
N GLY A 70 8.55 -26.80 18.91
CA GLY A 70 7.18 -26.87 18.41
C GLY A 70 6.93 -26.07 17.15
N CYS A 71 7.98 -25.76 16.37
CA CYS A 71 7.90 -24.89 15.19
C CYS A 71 7.74 -25.66 13.85
N GLN A 72 7.63 -26.99 13.88
CA GLN A 72 7.61 -27.83 12.67
C GLN A 72 6.50 -27.43 11.68
N TYR A 73 5.38 -26.92 12.12
CA TYR A 73 4.28 -26.51 11.24
C TYR A 73 4.35 -25.05 10.81
N VAL A 74 4.77 -24.14 11.70
CA VAL A 74 5.00 -22.74 11.31
C VAL A 74 6.19 -22.61 10.38
N ASP A 75 7.17 -23.50 10.45
CA ASP A 75 8.26 -23.56 9.46
C ASP A 75 7.74 -23.86 8.04
N ILE A 76 6.74 -24.75 7.93
CA ILE A 76 6.08 -25.04 6.64
C ILE A 76 5.34 -23.80 6.15
N VAL A 77 4.60 -23.13 7.03
CA VAL A 77 3.80 -21.93 6.69
C VAL A 77 4.69 -20.80 6.21
N GLU A 78 5.74 -20.49 6.96
CA GLU A 78 6.66 -19.39 6.61
C GLU A 78 7.44 -19.73 5.32
N GLN A 79 7.88 -21.00 5.15
CA GLN A 79 8.57 -21.42 3.95
C GLN A 79 7.66 -21.32 2.71
N LEU A 80 6.37 -21.68 2.82
CA LEU A 80 5.40 -21.50 1.73
C LEU A 80 5.25 -20.03 1.35
N ALA A 81 5.20 -19.12 2.33
CA ALA A 81 5.13 -17.69 2.06
C ALA A 81 6.39 -17.18 1.33
N ILE A 82 7.58 -17.63 1.78
CA ILE A 82 8.87 -17.29 1.16
C ILE A 82 8.93 -17.79 -0.29
N ASP A 83 8.60 -19.06 -0.52
CA ASP A 83 8.70 -19.68 -1.84
C ASP A 83 7.74 -19.03 -2.83
N ARG A 84 6.49 -18.82 -2.42
CA ARG A 84 5.45 -18.19 -3.25
C ARG A 84 5.78 -16.73 -3.62
N VAL A 85 6.28 -15.94 -2.68
CA VAL A 85 6.63 -14.54 -2.97
C VAL A 85 7.88 -14.43 -3.83
N LYS A 86 8.83 -15.37 -3.70
CA LYS A 86 9.98 -15.47 -4.60
C LYS A 86 9.55 -15.82 -6.02
N GLU A 87 8.67 -16.79 -6.17
CA GLU A 87 8.08 -17.16 -7.46
C GLU A 87 7.33 -15.98 -8.09
N LEU A 88 6.47 -15.33 -7.31
CA LEU A 88 5.60 -14.22 -7.74
C LEU A 88 6.38 -13.06 -8.34
N PHE A 89 7.53 -12.71 -7.75
CA PHE A 89 8.32 -11.54 -8.16
C PHE A 89 9.65 -11.88 -8.85
N GLY A 90 9.98 -13.16 -9.00
CA GLY A 90 11.26 -13.60 -9.58
C GLY A 90 12.47 -13.22 -8.71
N ALA A 91 12.33 -13.23 -7.38
CA ALA A 91 13.37 -12.87 -6.44
C ALA A 91 14.18 -14.09 -5.97
N GLU A 92 15.48 -13.90 -5.69
CA GLU A 92 16.35 -14.94 -5.15
C GLU A 92 16.27 -15.04 -3.62
N TYR A 93 15.93 -13.93 -2.96
CA TYR A 93 15.79 -13.81 -1.51
C TYR A 93 14.47 -13.13 -1.17
N ALA A 94 13.82 -13.62 -0.09
CA ALA A 94 12.65 -13.01 0.51
C ALA A 94 12.68 -13.13 2.03
N ASN A 95 12.20 -12.09 2.72
CA ASN A 95 11.85 -12.10 4.13
C ASN A 95 10.41 -11.65 4.30
N VAL A 96 9.57 -12.50 4.88
CA VAL A 96 8.12 -12.29 5.04
C VAL A 96 7.73 -11.90 6.47
N GLN A 97 8.71 -11.74 7.37
CA GLN A 97 8.48 -11.42 8.77
C GLN A 97 8.17 -9.94 9.09
N PRO A 98 8.50 -8.92 8.25
CA PRO A 98 8.16 -7.54 8.58
C PRO A 98 6.67 -7.37 8.90
N HIS A 99 6.37 -6.74 10.06
CA HIS A 99 5.00 -6.51 10.51
C HIS A 99 4.27 -5.46 9.66
N SER A 100 5.03 -4.58 9.01
CA SER A 100 4.52 -3.52 8.12
C SER A 100 5.55 -3.13 7.06
N GLY A 101 5.12 -2.37 6.04
CA GLY A 101 6.04 -1.75 5.09
C GLY A 101 7.04 -0.81 5.76
N SER A 102 6.61 -0.04 6.76
CA SER A 102 7.50 0.84 7.53
C SER A 102 8.61 0.07 8.26
N GLN A 103 8.30 -1.10 8.83
CA GLN A 103 9.31 -1.95 9.46
C GLN A 103 10.22 -2.64 8.44
N ALA A 104 9.71 -3.00 7.28
CA ALA A 104 10.54 -3.48 6.17
C ALA A 104 11.55 -2.41 5.75
N ASN A 105 11.09 -1.17 5.53
CA ASN A 105 11.98 -0.05 5.21
C ASN A 105 12.98 0.23 6.34
N TYR A 106 12.53 0.28 7.60
CA TYR A 106 13.43 0.48 8.74
C TYR A 106 14.55 -0.57 8.78
N ALA A 107 14.24 -1.84 8.60
CA ALA A 107 15.21 -2.91 8.58
C ALA A 107 16.20 -2.78 7.41
N VAL A 108 15.73 -2.36 6.23
CA VAL A 108 16.60 -2.12 5.07
C VAL A 108 17.56 -0.95 5.33
N PHE A 109 17.07 0.17 5.87
CA PHE A 109 17.90 1.28 6.26
C PHE A 109 18.97 0.84 7.26
N GLN A 110 18.58 0.13 8.33
CA GLN A 110 19.50 -0.40 9.34
C GLN A 110 20.53 -1.39 8.76
N ALA A 111 20.16 -2.17 7.74
CA ALA A 111 21.06 -3.12 7.10
C ALA A 111 22.12 -2.46 6.18
N LEU A 112 21.76 -1.34 5.54
CA LEU A 112 22.55 -0.75 4.45
C LEU A 112 23.25 0.55 4.83
N MET A 113 22.81 1.23 5.89
CA MET A 113 23.24 2.58 6.26
C MET A 113 23.66 2.66 7.74
N GLU A 114 24.48 3.63 8.04
CA GLU A 114 24.83 4.03 9.41
C GLU A 114 24.06 5.34 9.77
N PRO A 115 23.75 5.59 11.06
CA PRO A 115 23.14 6.85 11.47
C PRO A 115 23.91 8.07 10.96
N GLY A 116 23.20 9.01 10.33
CA GLY A 116 23.80 10.20 9.73
C GLY A 116 24.23 10.05 8.26
N ASP A 117 24.16 8.84 7.69
CA ASP A 117 24.39 8.66 6.25
C ASP A 117 23.35 9.43 5.43
N THR A 118 23.76 9.90 4.26
CA THR A 118 22.89 10.61 3.30
C THR A 118 22.24 9.63 2.32
N TYR A 119 20.98 9.87 2.00
CA TYR A 119 20.27 9.15 0.96
C TYR A 119 19.31 10.07 0.18
N LEU A 120 18.94 9.66 -1.03
CA LEU A 120 17.91 10.32 -1.84
C LEU A 120 16.57 9.60 -1.67
N GLY A 121 15.49 10.36 -1.46
CA GLY A 121 14.11 9.87 -1.40
C GLY A 121 13.16 10.81 -2.10
N MET A 122 12.02 10.29 -2.58
CA MET A 122 10.99 11.13 -3.20
C MET A 122 10.37 12.07 -2.16
N ASP A 123 10.26 13.34 -2.50
CA ASP A 123 9.64 14.36 -1.65
C ASP A 123 8.20 13.97 -1.28
N LEU A 124 7.85 14.17 -0.01
CA LEU A 124 6.54 13.82 0.51
C LEU A 124 5.40 14.57 -0.19
N SER A 125 5.62 15.84 -0.53
CA SER A 125 4.66 16.69 -1.25
C SER A 125 4.50 16.30 -2.72
N HIS A 126 5.48 15.60 -3.28
CA HIS A 126 5.47 15.09 -4.65
C HIS A 126 5.05 13.61 -4.75
N GLY A 127 4.57 13.03 -3.66
CA GLY A 127 4.02 11.68 -3.62
C GLY A 127 4.88 10.65 -2.87
N GLY A 128 5.98 11.04 -2.25
CA GLY A 128 6.81 10.15 -1.42
C GLY A 128 6.06 9.57 -0.22
N HIS A 129 6.59 8.49 0.35
CA HIS A 129 6.05 7.91 1.58
C HIS A 129 6.73 8.52 2.82
N LEU A 130 6.06 8.48 3.99
CA LEU A 130 6.64 8.95 5.26
C LEU A 130 8.03 8.36 5.55
N THR A 131 8.24 7.08 5.23
CA THR A 131 9.52 6.40 5.43
C THR A 131 10.58 6.73 4.35
N HIS A 132 10.30 7.67 3.45
CA HIS A 132 11.24 8.14 2.44
C HIS A 132 11.86 9.50 2.79
N GLY A 133 11.75 9.96 4.05
CA GLY A 133 12.44 11.14 4.50
C GLY A 133 11.62 12.15 5.29
N SER A 134 10.43 11.79 5.75
CA SER A 134 9.65 12.68 6.62
C SER A 134 10.43 13.03 7.89
N PRO A 135 10.51 14.32 8.27
CA PRO A 135 11.28 14.77 9.44
C PRO A 135 10.77 14.24 10.77
N VAL A 136 9.55 13.72 10.81
CA VAL A 136 8.93 13.11 12.00
C VAL A 136 9.00 11.59 11.99
N ASN A 137 9.59 10.99 10.95
CA ASN A 137 9.78 9.55 10.81
C ASN A 137 11.24 9.17 11.07
N PHE A 138 11.52 7.89 11.43
CA PHE A 138 12.88 7.40 11.64
C PHE A 138 13.81 7.77 10.48
N SER A 139 13.29 7.75 9.25
CA SER A 139 14.05 8.00 8.03
C SER A 139 14.61 9.42 7.94
N GLY A 140 13.91 10.42 8.45
CA GLY A 140 14.38 11.80 8.56
C GLY A 140 15.00 12.16 9.92
N ILE A 141 14.75 11.36 10.97
CA ILE A 141 15.33 11.59 12.31
C ILE A 141 16.74 11.03 12.41
N ILE A 142 16.98 9.83 11.85
CA ILE A 142 18.25 9.10 12.01
C ILE A 142 19.23 9.40 10.87
N TYR A 143 18.71 9.68 9.66
CA TYR A 143 19.48 9.80 8.43
C TYR A 143 19.28 11.16 7.76
N ASN A 144 20.20 11.54 6.89
CA ASN A 144 20.13 12.80 6.14
C ASN A 144 19.44 12.55 4.80
N VAL A 145 18.20 13.00 4.65
CA VAL A 145 17.47 12.89 3.38
C VAL A 145 17.80 14.08 2.48
N VAL A 146 18.01 13.79 1.20
CA VAL A 146 17.99 14.77 0.10
C VAL A 146 16.77 14.42 -0.75
N PRO A 147 15.71 15.26 -0.76
CA PRO A 147 14.52 14.97 -1.49
C PRO A 147 14.71 15.22 -3.00
N TYR A 148 14.18 14.32 -3.83
CA TYR A 148 13.96 14.57 -5.26
C TYR A 148 12.47 14.67 -5.55
N GLY A 149 12.10 15.34 -6.62
CA GLY A 149 10.71 15.62 -6.96
C GLY A 149 10.34 15.27 -8.38
N VAL A 150 9.25 15.89 -8.83
CA VAL A 150 8.77 15.82 -10.21
C VAL A 150 9.08 17.15 -10.91
N ASP A 151 9.19 17.11 -12.22
CA ASP A 151 9.28 18.29 -13.06
C ASP A 151 7.96 19.09 -13.03
N GLN A 152 8.06 20.41 -13.07
CA GLN A 152 6.91 21.28 -12.86
C GLN A 152 5.92 21.29 -14.05
N GLU A 153 6.42 21.07 -15.28
CA GLU A 153 5.58 21.11 -16.48
C GLU A 153 4.94 19.75 -16.76
N THR A 154 5.70 18.68 -16.57
CA THR A 154 5.27 17.32 -16.89
C THR A 154 4.66 16.58 -15.72
N GLU A 155 4.91 17.05 -14.49
CA GLU A 155 4.57 16.40 -13.22
C GLU A 155 5.12 14.96 -13.10
N ARG A 156 6.17 14.64 -13.88
CA ARG A 156 6.88 13.35 -13.88
C ARG A 156 8.21 13.45 -13.14
N VAL A 157 8.68 12.33 -12.60
CA VAL A 157 10.00 12.27 -11.95
C VAL A 157 11.06 12.80 -12.91
N ASP A 158 11.82 13.79 -12.43
CA ASP A 158 12.94 14.39 -13.15
C ASP A 158 14.23 13.62 -12.88
N TYR A 159 14.56 12.66 -13.75
CA TYR A 159 15.75 11.82 -13.61
C TYR A 159 17.07 12.59 -13.77
N ASP A 160 17.08 13.69 -14.52
CA ASP A 160 18.27 14.54 -14.66
C ASP A 160 18.55 15.26 -13.33
N GLU A 161 17.50 15.73 -12.66
CA GLU A 161 17.62 16.30 -11.32
C GLU A 161 18.00 15.23 -10.28
N VAL A 162 17.47 14.02 -10.35
CA VAL A 162 17.91 12.91 -9.48
C VAL A 162 19.41 12.63 -9.66
N LEU A 163 19.90 12.60 -10.90
CA LEU A 163 21.32 12.40 -11.20
C LEU A 163 22.19 13.56 -10.67
N ARG A 164 21.71 14.81 -10.87
CA ARG A 164 22.41 16.00 -10.35
C ARG A 164 22.55 15.95 -8.84
N LEU A 165 21.46 15.66 -8.12
CA LEU A 165 21.46 15.53 -6.67
C LEU A 165 22.33 14.37 -6.20
N ALA A 166 22.30 13.23 -6.89
CA ALA A 166 23.14 12.09 -6.57
C ALA A 166 24.65 12.42 -6.69
N LYS A 167 25.04 13.14 -7.75
CA LYS A 167 26.44 13.59 -7.93
C LYS A 167 26.86 14.62 -6.91
N GLU A 168 26.00 15.55 -6.55
CA GLU A 168 26.28 16.60 -5.57
C GLU A 168 26.42 16.05 -4.15
N HIS A 169 25.49 15.17 -3.73
CA HIS A 169 25.38 14.71 -2.34
C HIS A 169 26.02 13.35 -2.06
N GLN A 170 26.44 12.61 -3.09
CA GLN A 170 27.09 11.29 -2.97
C GLN A 170 26.37 10.37 -1.97
N PRO A 171 25.05 10.08 -2.17
CA PRO A 171 24.26 9.34 -1.20
C PRO A 171 24.73 7.90 -1.07
N LYS A 172 24.54 7.32 0.10
CA LYS A 172 24.76 5.90 0.36
C LYS A 172 23.68 5.01 -0.26
N MET A 173 22.47 5.57 -0.41
CA MET A 173 21.30 4.87 -0.90
C MET A 173 20.40 5.83 -1.69
N ILE A 174 19.73 5.32 -2.70
CA ILE A 174 18.60 5.97 -3.38
C ILE A 174 17.38 5.09 -3.14
N ILE A 175 16.32 5.65 -2.55
CA ILE A 175 15.04 4.96 -2.41
C ILE A 175 14.06 5.50 -3.45
N ALA A 176 13.59 4.62 -4.33
CA ALA A 176 12.53 4.88 -5.29
C ALA A 176 11.23 4.23 -4.82
N GLY A 177 10.09 4.78 -5.25
CA GLY A 177 8.76 4.35 -4.83
C GLY A 177 7.95 5.52 -4.32
N TYR A 178 6.64 5.30 -4.17
CA TYR A 178 5.70 6.38 -3.87
C TYR A 178 4.46 5.90 -3.11
N SER A 179 3.72 6.86 -2.57
CA SER A 179 2.38 6.69 -2.02
C SER A 179 1.30 7.37 -2.85
N ALA A 180 1.66 8.41 -3.61
CA ALA A 180 0.72 9.29 -4.29
C ALA A 180 1.32 9.87 -5.59
N TYR A 181 1.80 9.01 -6.48
CA TYR A 181 2.32 9.38 -7.80
C TYR A 181 1.60 8.55 -8.87
N PRO A 182 0.90 9.18 -9.83
CA PRO A 182 0.10 8.46 -10.83
C PRO A 182 0.92 7.91 -12.00
N GLY A 183 2.22 8.23 -12.09
CA GLY A 183 3.09 7.81 -13.18
C GLY A 183 3.79 6.48 -12.94
N GLU A 184 4.45 6.02 -13.98
CA GLU A 184 5.35 4.87 -13.97
C GLU A 184 6.78 5.32 -13.68
N LEU A 185 7.53 4.52 -12.89
CA LEU A 185 8.93 4.76 -12.58
C LEU A 185 9.84 3.94 -13.50
N ASP A 186 10.88 4.58 -14.02
CA ASP A 186 11.94 3.92 -14.78
C ASP A 186 13.05 3.42 -13.85
N PHE A 187 12.96 2.15 -13.46
CA PHE A 187 13.93 1.53 -12.55
C PHE A 187 15.30 1.33 -13.20
N ALA A 188 15.38 1.24 -14.53
CA ALA A 188 16.67 1.17 -15.22
C ALA A 188 17.44 2.48 -15.08
N LYS A 189 16.77 3.64 -15.24
CA LYS A 189 17.39 4.95 -14.99
C LYS A 189 17.82 5.13 -13.52
N PHE A 190 16.99 4.72 -12.56
CA PHE A 190 17.42 4.74 -11.15
C PHE A 190 18.64 3.86 -10.91
N ARG A 191 18.75 2.69 -11.57
CA ARG A 191 19.93 1.83 -11.46
C ARG A 191 21.17 2.49 -12.03
N GLU A 192 21.06 3.08 -13.22
CA GLU A 192 22.15 3.83 -13.85
C GLU A 192 22.66 4.96 -12.92
N ILE A 193 21.75 5.74 -12.35
CA ILE A 193 22.08 6.83 -11.42
C ILE A 193 22.78 6.29 -10.16
N ALA A 194 22.24 5.22 -9.58
CA ALA A 194 22.82 4.62 -8.38
C ALA A 194 24.22 4.03 -8.65
N ASP A 195 24.43 3.41 -9.81
CA ASP A 195 25.74 2.88 -10.23
C ASP A 195 26.77 4.01 -10.42
N GLU A 196 26.36 5.14 -11.01
CA GLU A 196 27.23 6.31 -11.25
C GLU A 196 27.86 6.86 -9.97
N VAL A 197 27.16 6.76 -8.82
CA VAL A 197 27.63 7.28 -7.53
C VAL A 197 27.97 6.17 -6.51
N GLY A 198 27.83 4.90 -6.91
CA GLY A 198 28.11 3.75 -6.03
C GLY A 198 27.12 3.59 -4.87
N ALA A 199 25.87 4.05 -5.04
CA ALA A 199 24.80 3.94 -4.06
C ALA A 199 24.04 2.62 -4.17
N TYR A 200 23.45 2.17 -3.05
CA TYR A 200 22.41 1.14 -3.10
C TYR A 200 21.15 1.69 -3.74
N LEU A 201 20.50 0.91 -4.60
CA LEU A 201 19.15 1.18 -5.08
C LEU A 201 18.15 0.33 -4.28
N VAL A 202 17.29 1.00 -3.53
CA VAL A 202 16.15 0.39 -2.83
C VAL A 202 14.87 0.84 -3.50
N VAL A 203 13.93 -0.08 -3.73
CA VAL A 203 12.62 0.26 -4.30
C VAL A 203 11.52 -0.20 -3.35
N ASP A 204 10.72 0.75 -2.90
CA ASP A 204 9.46 0.48 -2.17
C ASP A 204 8.31 0.39 -3.19
N MET A 205 7.92 -0.85 -3.53
CA MET A 205 6.83 -1.10 -4.48
C MET A 205 5.46 -1.27 -3.82
N ALA A 206 5.31 -0.89 -2.55
CA ALA A 206 4.12 -1.16 -1.75
C ALA A 206 2.81 -0.81 -2.46
N HIS A 207 2.74 0.33 -3.13
CA HIS A 207 1.52 0.77 -3.81
C HIS A 207 1.20 -0.03 -5.07
N PHE A 208 2.19 -0.40 -5.83
CA PHE A 208 2.03 -1.03 -7.15
C PHE A 208 2.43 -2.52 -7.20
N ALA A 209 2.69 -3.15 -6.05
CA ALA A 209 3.16 -4.54 -5.98
C ALA A 209 2.24 -5.54 -6.69
N GLY A 210 0.92 -5.37 -6.60
CA GLY A 210 -0.03 -6.23 -7.31
C GLY A 210 0.10 -6.10 -8.83
N LEU A 211 0.31 -4.89 -9.35
CA LEU A 211 0.53 -4.65 -10.78
C LEU A 211 1.88 -5.21 -11.25
N VAL A 212 2.93 -5.13 -10.41
CA VAL A 212 4.23 -5.77 -10.69
C VAL A 212 4.08 -7.29 -10.78
N ALA A 213 3.33 -7.89 -9.85
CA ALA A 213 3.11 -9.35 -9.80
C ALA A 213 2.49 -9.90 -11.08
N THR A 214 1.69 -9.12 -11.78
CA THR A 214 1.00 -9.53 -13.02
C THR A 214 1.67 -9.03 -14.30
N GLY A 215 2.73 -8.23 -14.18
CA GLY A 215 3.43 -7.61 -15.31
C GLY A 215 2.72 -6.40 -15.90
N ASP A 216 1.72 -5.84 -15.20
CA ASP A 216 0.98 -4.64 -15.60
C ASP A 216 1.67 -3.33 -15.15
N TYR A 217 2.82 -3.45 -14.48
CA TYR A 217 3.77 -2.40 -14.09
C TYR A 217 5.20 -2.95 -14.13
N PRO A 218 6.22 -2.15 -14.49
CA PRO A 218 7.61 -2.61 -14.50
C PRO A 218 8.06 -3.21 -13.18
N SER A 219 8.80 -4.33 -13.25
CA SER A 219 9.37 -4.94 -12.05
C SER A 219 10.65 -4.23 -11.62
N PRO A 220 10.77 -3.83 -10.34
CA PRO A 220 12.02 -3.28 -9.80
C PRO A 220 13.06 -4.35 -9.48
N VAL A 221 12.66 -5.63 -9.35
CA VAL A 221 13.53 -6.73 -8.86
C VAL A 221 14.80 -6.90 -9.68
N PRO A 222 14.79 -6.81 -11.03
CA PRO A 222 16.02 -6.91 -11.82
C PRO A 222 17.03 -5.79 -11.60
N TYR A 223 16.58 -4.63 -11.12
CA TYR A 223 17.39 -3.40 -11.02
C TYR A 223 17.81 -3.08 -9.58
N ALA A 224 16.94 -3.27 -8.61
CA ALA A 224 17.18 -2.88 -7.22
C ALA A 224 18.09 -3.89 -6.49
N ASP A 225 18.88 -3.37 -5.55
CA ASP A 225 19.62 -4.22 -4.60
C ASP A 225 18.66 -4.83 -3.59
N VAL A 226 17.67 -4.04 -3.15
CA VAL A 226 16.60 -4.48 -2.24
C VAL A 226 15.27 -3.88 -2.69
N VAL A 227 14.22 -4.69 -2.63
CA VAL A 227 12.85 -4.26 -2.86
C VAL A 227 12.05 -4.48 -1.58
N THR A 228 11.31 -3.48 -1.15
CA THR A 228 10.35 -3.59 -0.05
C THR A 228 8.91 -3.49 -0.56
N SER A 229 7.98 -4.03 0.19
CA SER A 229 6.56 -3.87 -0.09
C SER A 229 5.71 -4.01 1.15
N THR A 230 4.48 -3.53 1.06
CA THR A 230 3.36 -4.00 1.88
C THR A 230 2.65 -5.15 1.19
N THR A 231 1.81 -5.87 1.94
CA THR A 231 1.04 -7.00 1.40
C THR A 231 -0.45 -6.68 1.19
N HIS A 232 -0.95 -5.54 1.67
CA HIS A 232 -2.37 -5.24 1.84
C HIS A 232 -2.96 -4.18 0.88
N LYS A 233 -2.20 -3.70 -0.11
CA LYS A 233 -2.68 -2.69 -1.07
C LYS A 233 -3.12 -3.38 -2.38
N THR A 234 -2.49 -3.06 -3.50
CA THR A 234 -2.79 -3.73 -4.77
C THR A 234 -2.54 -5.25 -4.71
N LEU A 235 -1.65 -5.73 -3.84
CA LEU A 235 -1.37 -7.16 -3.66
C LEU A 235 -2.49 -7.92 -2.95
N ARG A 236 -3.47 -7.23 -2.36
CA ARG A 236 -4.72 -7.77 -1.79
C ARG A 236 -4.51 -8.85 -0.72
N GLY A 237 -3.50 -8.69 0.12
CA GLY A 237 -3.21 -9.59 1.25
C GLY A 237 -3.46 -8.95 2.61
N PRO A 238 -3.05 -9.63 3.70
CA PRO A 238 -3.16 -9.09 5.05
C PRO A 238 -2.25 -7.89 5.25
N ARG A 239 -2.53 -7.06 6.25
CA ARG A 239 -1.63 -5.97 6.63
C ARG A 239 -0.30 -6.54 7.11
N GLY A 240 0.77 -6.18 6.41
CA GLY A 240 2.12 -6.65 6.67
C GLY A 240 3.12 -6.05 5.68
N GLY A 241 4.38 -6.43 5.82
CA GLY A 241 5.46 -6.05 4.91
C GLY A 241 6.27 -7.25 4.44
N LEU A 242 7.13 -7.03 3.46
CA LEU A 242 8.08 -7.99 2.95
C LEU A 242 9.35 -7.30 2.42
N ILE A 243 10.43 -8.05 2.33
CA ILE A 243 11.70 -7.62 1.74
C ILE A 243 12.12 -8.67 0.72
N LEU A 244 12.52 -8.21 -0.47
CA LEU A 244 13.03 -9.05 -1.56
C LEU A 244 14.43 -8.57 -1.97
N SER A 245 15.21 -9.46 -2.56
CA SER A 245 16.45 -9.10 -3.24
C SER A 245 16.68 -10.00 -4.46
N ARG A 246 17.35 -9.44 -5.45
CA ARG A 246 17.76 -10.17 -6.66
C ARG A 246 18.95 -11.11 -6.41
N ASP A 247 19.67 -10.96 -5.29
CA ASP A 247 20.75 -11.85 -4.90
C ASP A 247 20.75 -12.13 -3.39
N THR A 248 21.50 -13.14 -2.97
CA THR A 248 21.55 -13.57 -1.57
C THR A 248 22.65 -12.91 -0.74
N LYS A 249 23.47 -12.02 -1.32
CA LYS A 249 24.61 -11.42 -0.59
C LYS A 249 24.17 -10.60 0.61
N LEU A 250 23.02 -9.92 0.49
CA LEU A 250 22.46 -9.09 1.56
C LEU A 250 21.59 -9.87 2.54
N ALA A 251 21.24 -11.15 2.24
CA ALA A 251 20.29 -11.95 3.01
C ALA A 251 20.61 -11.98 4.51
N LYS A 252 21.88 -12.19 4.89
CA LYS A 252 22.30 -12.26 6.29
C LYS A 252 22.08 -10.92 7.01
N LYS A 253 22.41 -9.79 6.36
CA LYS A 253 22.22 -8.46 6.93
C LYS A 253 20.75 -8.12 7.08
N LEU A 254 19.96 -8.37 6.05
CA LEU A 254 18.51 -8.13 6.05
C LEU A 254 17.79 -8.98 7.10
N ASN A 255 18.11 -10.27 7.18
CA ASN A 255 17.55 -11.14 8.21
C ASN A 255 17.92 -10.67 9.62
N SER A 256 19.18 -10.29 9.84
CA SER A 256 19.64 -9.79 11.15
C SER A 256 19.00 -8.47 11.53
N ALA A 257 18.71 -7.59 10.56
CA ALA A 257 18.04 -6.32 10.78
C ALA A 257 16.55 -6.50 11.15
N ILE A 258 15.89 -7.56 10.65
CA ILE A 258 14.55 -7.94 11.10
C ILE A 258 14.65 -8.63 12.46
N PHE A 259 15.29 -9.77 12.54
CA PHE A 259 15.44 -10.50 13.80
C PHE A 259 16.93 -10.83 14.04
N PRO A 260 17.49 -10.40 15.17
CA PRO A 260 16.86 -9.72 16.32
C PRO A 260 16.90 -8.18 16.26
N GLY A 261 17.24 -7.57 15.11
CA GLY A 261 17.57 -6.14 15.00
C GLY A 261 16.41 -5.19 15.31
N SER A 262 15.20 -5.48 14.81
CA SER A 262 14.06 -4.58 14.94
C SER A 262 12.76 -5.27 15.38
N GLN A 263 12.70 -6.60 15.32
CA GLN A 263 11.54 -7.41 15.72
C GLN A 263 11.98 -8.57 16.63
N GLY A 264 11.03 -9.13 17.40
CA GLY A 264 11.13 -10.39 18.12
C GLY A 264 10.38 -11.51 17.41
N GLY A 265 9.43 -12.16 18.10
CA GLY A 265 8.63 -13.24 17.52
C GLY A 265 7.82 -12.78 16.31
N PRO A 266 7.89 -13.49 15.18
CA PRO A 266 7.11 -13.17 14.00
C PRO A 266 5.62 -13.43 14.22
N LEU A 267 4.76 -12.73 13.46
CA LEU A 267 3.31 -12.92 13.50
C LEU A 267 2.93 -14.05 12.54
N GLU A 268 3.02 -15.31 13.00
CA GLU A 268 2.85 -16.48 12.14
C GLU A 268 1.46 -16.59 11.51
N HIS A 269 0.41 -16.10 12.18
CA HIS A 269 -0.93 -16.00 11.63
C HIS A 269 -1.01 -14.99 10.48
N VAL A 270 -0.27 -13.89 10.53
CA VAL A 270 -0.17 -12.92 9.43
C VAL A 270 0.66 -13.51 8.28
N ILE A 271 1.75 -14.25 8.59
CA ILE A 271 2.56 -14.93 7.57
C ILE A 271 1.74 -15.99 6.84
N ALA A 272 0.89 -16.73 7.56
CA ALA A 272 -0.06 -17.65 6.95
C ALA A 272 -1.01 -16.95 5.98
N ALA A 273 -1.57 -15.82 6.39
CA ALA A 273 -2.43 -15.01 5.55
C ALA A 273 -1.68 -14.44 4.32
N LYS A 274 -0.39 -14.05 4.47
CA LYS A 274 0.48 -13.68 3.33
C LYS A 274 0.66 -14.87 2.38
N ALA A 275 0.89 -16.08 2.90
CA ALA A 275 1.05 -17.27 2.07
C ALA A 275 -0.20 -17.57 1.23
N VAL A 276 -1.40 -17.36 1.79
CA VAL A 276 -2.67 -17.46 1.04
C VAL A 276 -2.73 -16.40 -0.05
N ALA A 277 -2.51 -15.13 0.30
CA ALA A 277 -2.57 -14.02 -0.66
C ALA A 277 -1.56 -14.19 -1.82
N PHE A 278 -0.35 -14.67 -1.55
CA PHE A 278 0.64 -14.94 -2.60
C PHE A 278 0.20 -16.12 -3.49
N HIS A 279 -0.47 -17.14 -2.94
CA HIS A 279 -1.06 -18.20 -3.73
C HIS A 279 -2.15 -17.67 -4.67
N GLU A 280 -3.04 -16.83 -4.16
CA GLU A 280 -4.07 -16.16 -4.99
C GLU A 280 -3.43 -15.30 -6.08
N ALA A 281 -2.36 -14.54 -5.74
CA ALA A 281 -1.67 -13.68 -6.69
C ALA A 281 -0.95 -14.43 -7.82
N LEU A 282 -0.62 -15.71 -7.63
CA LEU A 282 -0.07 -16.59 -8.65
C LEU A 282 -1.13 -17.14 -9.61
N GLN A 283 -2.43 -16.96 -9.35
CA GLN A 283 -3.50 -17.47 -10.21
C GLN A 283 -3.79 -16.51 -11.37
N PRO A 284 -4.25 -17.01 -12.52
CA PRO A 284 -4.60 -16.17 -13.69
C PRO A 284 -5.64 -15.08 -13.38
N GLU A 285 -6.60 -15.38 -12.52
CA GLU A 285 -7.68 -14.47 -12.12
C GLU A 285 -7.17 -13.20 -11.45
N PHE A 286 -6.00 -13.27 -10.79
CA PHE A 286 -5.38 -12.11 -10.20
C PHE A 286 -4.86 -11.13 -11.25
N LYS A 287 -4.42 -11.64 -12.41
CA LYS A 287 -4.05 -10.79 -13.54
C LYS A 287 -5.27 -10.06 -14.11
N ASP A 288 -6.38 -10.76 -14.29
CA ASP A 288 -7.63 -10.15 -14.75
C ASP A 288 -8.09 -9.04 -13.77
N TYR A 289 -7.98 -9.32 -12.47
CA TYR A 289 -8.27 -8.33 -11.42
C TYR A 289 -7.38 -7.09 -11.53
N GLN A 290 -6.05 -7.22 -11.67
CA GLN A 290 -5.15 -6.08 -11.78
C GLN A 290 -5.38 -5.25 -13.06
N GLN A 291 -5.69 -5.92 -14.16
CA GLN A 291 -6.08 -5.23 -15.40
C GLN A 291 -7.38 -4.45 -15.22
N GLN A 292 -8.35 -5.01 -14.51
CA GLN A 292 -9.60 -4.32 -14.20
C GLN A 292 -9.36 -3.11 -13.30
N VAL A 293 -8.45 -3.21 -12.30
CA VAL A 293 -8.03 -2.06 -11.48
C VAL A 293 -7.55 -0.89 -12.36
N LYS A 294 -6.68 -1.16 -13.34
CA LYS A 294 -6.18 -0.13 -14.28
C LYS A 294 -7.27 0.42 -15.20
N LYS A 295 -8.20 -0.41 -15.66
CA LYS A 295 -9.32 0.05 -16.50
C LYS A 295 -10.25 0.96 -15.71
N ASN A 296 -10.58 0.59 -14.49
CA ASN A 296 -11.47 1.35 -13.62
C ASN A 296 -10.90 2.76 -13.34
N ILE A 297 -9.62 2.86 -12.97
CA ILE A 297 -9.05 4.19 -12.69
C ILE A 297 -8.95 5.05 -13.95
N LYS A 298 -8.64 4.45 -15.11
CA LYS A 298 -8.64 5.19 -16.39
C LYS A 298 -10.02 5.72 -16.74
N ALA A 299 -11.06 4.90 -16.55
CA ALA A 299 -12.45 5.32 -16.78
C ALA A 299 -12.86 6.50 -15.88
N MET A 300 -12.41 6.50 -14.62
CA MET A 300 -12.62 7.65 -13.71
C MET A 300 -11.86 8.90 -14.18
N VAL A 301 -10.60 8.76 -14.58
CA VAL A 301 -9.77 9.86 -15.08
C VAL A 301 -10.37 10.52 -16.33
N GLU A 302 -10.96 9.73 -17.24
CA GLU A 302 -11.67 10.26 -18.40
C GLU A 302 -12.82 11.20 -17.99
N VAL A 303 -13.64 10.79 -17.02
CA VAL A 303 -14.74 11.63 -16.51
C VAL A 303 -14.22 12.90 -15.84
N PHE A 304 -13.14 12.81 -15.06
CA PHE A 304 -12.55 13.99 -14.42
C PHE A 304 -11.97 14.98 -15.44
N ASN A 305 -11.36 14.48 -16.51
CA ASN A 305 -10.83 15.34 -17.58
C ASN A 305 -11.92 15.97 -18.46
N GLU A 306 -13.12 15.39 -18.50
CA GLU A 306 -14.29 15.97 -19.18
C GLU A 306 -14.97 17.06 -18.35
N ALA A 307 -14.77 17.08 -17.03
CA ALA A 307 -15.29 18.11 -16.14
C ALA A 307 -14.38 19.35 -16.14
N GLU A 308 -14.96 20.53 -15.92
CA GLU A 308 -14.22 21.80 -16.01
C GLU A 308 -13.42 22.12 -14.75
N GLU A 309 -13.91 21.68 -13.56
CA GLU A 309 -13.35 22.12 -12.27
C GLU A 309 -12.18 21.28 -11.77
N PRO A 310 -12.20 19.93 -11.82
CA PRO A 310 -11.09 19.13 -11.31
C PRO A 310 -9.91 19.15 -12.28
N ARG A 311 -8.70 19.36 -11.75
CA ARG A 311 -7.49 19.13 -12.51
C ARG A 311 -6.88 17.78 -12.12
N VAL A 312 -6.80 16.86 -13.06
CA VAL A 312 -6.08 15.58 -12.88
C VAL A 312 -4.58 15.84 -12.94
N ILE A 313 -3.83 15.45 -11.91
CA ILE A 313 -2.36 15.55 -11.91
C ILE A 313 -1.80 14.64 -13.00
N MET A 314 -0.87 15.14 -13.80
CA MET A 314 -0.36 14.54 -15.04
C MET A 314 -1.40 14.40 -16.17
N GLY A 315 -2.67 14.78 -15.97
CA GLY A 315 -3.75 14.57 -16.95
C GLY A 315 -4.09 13.10 -17.24
N ALA A 316 -3.40 12.15 -16.61
CA ALA A 316 -3.52 10.72 -16.85
C ALA A 316 -3.05 9.90 -15.64
N THR A 317 -3.27 8.57 -15.71
CA THR A 317 -2.66 7.61 -14.77
C THR A 317 -2.09 6.40 -15.49
N GLU A 318 -0.99 5.89 -14.97
CA GLU A 318 -0.28 4.71 -15.49
C GLU A 318 -0.38 3.50 -14.53
N ASN A 319 -1.00 3.70 -13.34
CA ASN A 319 -1.11 2.67 -12.32
C ASN A 319 -2.54 2.52 -11.77
N HIS A 320 -2.74 2.35 -10.46
CA HIS A 320 -4.03 2.08 -9.79
C HIS A 320 -4.64 3.30 -9.11
N LEU A 321 -3.98 4.46 -9.16
CA LEU A 321 -4.41 5.67 -8.45
C LEU A 321 -4.33 6.91 -9.34
N THR A 322 -5.02 7.96 -8.93
CA THR A 322 -4.87 9.31 -9.48
C THR A 322 -4.94 10.34 -8.35
N LEU A 323 -4.40 11.53 -8.62
CA LEU A 323 -4.54 12.71 -7.78
C LEU A 323 -5.38 13.75 -8.51
N ILE A 324 -6.26 14.40 -7.78
CA ILE A 324 -7.14 15.44 -8.29
C ILE A 324 -6.95 16.69 -7.47
N ASP A 325 -6.57 17.79 -8.12
CA ASP A 325 -6.66 19.12 -7.57
C ASP A 325 -8.13 19.57 -7.57
N VAL A 326 -8.66 19.88 -6.39
CA VAL A 326 -10.07 20.26 -6.18
C VAL A 326 -10.27 21.76 -6.02
N THR A 327 -9.22 22.57 -6.18
CA THR A 327 -9.30 24.02 -6.00
C THR A 327 -10.21 24.70 -7.02
N GLY A 328 -10.42 24.10 -8.20
CA GLY A 328 -11.38 24.58 -9.19
C GLY A 328 -12.83 24.55 -8.74
N PHE A 329 -13.15 23.75 -7.69
CA PHE A 329 -14.47 23.79 -7.03
C PHE A 329 -14.57 24.86 -5.91
N ASP A 330 -13.55 25.69 -5.70
CA ASP A 330 -13.38 26.53 -4.51
C ASP A 330 -13.41 25.72 -3.21
N LEU A 331 -12.72 24.56 -3.20
CA LEU A 331 -12.60 23.65 -2.07
C LEU A 331 -11.14 23.37 -1.75
N THR A 332 -10.89 23.01 -0.51
CA THR A 332 -9.64 22.35 -0.09
C THR A 332 -9.78 20.84 -0.14
N GLY A 333 -8.66 20.12 -0.15
CA GLY A 333 -8.69 18.64 -0.06
C GLY A 333 -9.43 18.15 1.18
N LYS A 334 -9.29 18.85 2.31
CA LYS A 334 -10.00 18.53 3.56
C LYS A 334 -11.52 18.69 3.45
N GLU A 335 -11.99 19.74 2.81
CA GLU A 335 -13.43 19.97 2.59
C GLU A 335 -13.98 18.94 1.60
N ALA A 336 -13.26 18.65 0.53
CA ALA A 336 -13.64 17.63 -0.43
C ALA A 336 -13.71 16.21 0.19
N GLU A 337 -12.73 15.84 1.01
CA GLU A 337 -12.72 14.57 1.78
C GLU A 337 -13.99 14.47 2.65
N HIS A 338 -14.35 15.55 3.37
CA HIS A 338 -15.52 15.60 4.24
C HIS A 338 -16.85 15.48 3.46
N LEU A 339 -17.01 16.27 2.40
CA LEU A 339 -18.22 16.23 1.57
C LEU A 339 -18.46 14.85 0.93
N LEU A 340 -17.41 14.18 0.50
CA LEU A 340 -17.50 12.83 -0.07
C LEU A 340 -17.84 11.80 0.99
N ASP A 341 -17.32 11.91 2.21
CA ASP A 341 -17.65 11.01 3.32
C ASP A 341 -19.15 11.11 3.70
N GLU A 342 -19.73 12.32 3.69
CA GLU A 342 -21.15 12.58 3.93
C GLU A 342 -22.07 11.81 2.96
N VAL A 343 -21.60 11.55 1.75
CA VAL A 343 -22.33 10.78 0.73
C VAL A 343 -21.84 9.32 0.59
N LYS A 344 -21.05 8.83 1.57
CA LYS A 344 -20.52 7.46 1.63
C LYS A 344 -19.54 7.11 0.50
N ILE A 345 -18.75 8.08 0.06
CA ILE A 345 -17.61 7.89 -0.83
C ILE A 345 -16.36 8.20 -0.04
N THR A 346 -15.55 7.17 0.26
CA THR A 346 -14.37 7.30 1.13
C THR A 346 -13.12 7.55 0.29
N VAL A 347 -12.50 8.71 0.47
CA VAL A 347 -11.22 9.11 -0.13
C VAL A 347 -10.28 9.65 0.95
N ASN A 348 -9.06 10.00 0.60
CA ASN A 348 -8.23 10.81 1.51
C ASN A 348 -7.79 12.11 0.83
N LYS A 349 -7.76 13.21 1.63
CA LYS A 349 -7.06 14.43 1.22
C LYS A 349 -5.59 14.12 0.97
N ASN A 350 -4.99 14.78 0.00
CA ASN A 350 -3.60 14.56 -0.39
C ASN A 350 -2.97 15.86 -0.87
N THR A 351 -1.70 16.07 -0.55
CA THR A 351 -0.92 17.12 -1.20
C THR A 351 -0.78 16.81 -2.68
N ILE A 352 -0.72 17.85 -3.48
CA ILE A 352 -0.39 17.76 -4.92
C ILE A 352 1.02 18.31 -5.13
N PRO A 353 1.70 17.98 -6.24
CA PRO A 353 3.00 18.57 -6.56
C PRO A 353 2.94 20.10 -6.48
N PHE A 354 3.99 20.70 -5.90
CA PHE A 354 4.08 22.17 -5.68
C PHE A 354 2.99 22.74 -4.76
N GLU A 355 2.52 21.95 -3.81
CA GLU A 355 1.48 22.30 -2.82
C GLU A 355 1.82 23.58 -2.06
N THR A 356 0.83 24.49 -1.97
CA THR A 356 0.97 25.76 -1.25
C THR A 356 0.25 25.77 0.10
N LYS A 357 -0.61 24.79 0.36
CA LYS A 357 -1.34 24.65 1.62
C LYS A 357 -0.63 23.71 2.58
N SER A 358 -1.00 23.76 3.85
CA SER A 358 -0.44 22.83 4.84
C SER A 358 -0.87 21.38 4.58
N PRO A 359 -0.11 20.35 5.01
CA PRO A 359 -0.48 18.95 4.88
C PRO A 359 -1.79 18.55 5.57
N PHE A 360 -2.30 19.39 6.49
CA PHE A 360 -3.58 19.17 7.18
C PHE A 360 -4.79 19.69 6.40
N VAL A 361 -4.56 20.51 5.39
CA VAL A 361 -5.59 21.14 4.55
C VAL A 361 -5.58 20.59 3.14
N THR A 362 -4.43 20.68 2.46
CA THR A 362 -4.13 20.23 1.10
C THR A 362 -4.98 20.89 0.00
N SER A 363 -4.57 20.73 -1.25
CA SER A 363 -5.33 21.19 -2.42
C SER A 363 -5.97 20.05 -3.19
N GLY A 364 -5.64 18.80 -2.86
CA GLY A 364 -6.09 17.65 -3.59
C GLY A 364 -6.68 16.50 -2.76
N ILE A 365 -7.24 15.55 -3.49
CA ILE A 365 -7.64 14.23 -3.00
C ILE A 365 -6.94 13.14 -3.80
N ARG A 366 -6.69 11.99 -3.17
CA ARG A 366 -6.16 10.79 -3.83
C ARG A 366 -7.28 9.76 -3.96
N ILE A 367 -7.37 9.16 -5.15
CA ILE A 367 -8.37 8.15 -5.52
C ILE A 367 -7.63 6.92 -6.06
N GLY A 368 -8.05 5.74 -5.63
CA GLY A 368 -7.58 4.46 -6.15
C GLY A 368 -8.70 3.45 -6.32
N THR A 369 -8.50 2.48 -7.17
CA THR A 369 -9.55 1.53 -7.56
C THR A 369 -9.36 0.07 -7.10
N PRO A 370 -8.33 -0.32 -6.33
CA PRO A 370 -8.20 -1.72 -5.91
C PRO A 370 -9.41 -2.24 -5.13
N ALA A 371 -9.91 -1.49 -4.15
CA ALA A 371 -11.02 -1.90 -3.29
C ALA A 371 -12.34 -2.06 -4.06
N ILE A 372 -12.72 -1.08 -4.89
CA ILE A 372 -13.95 -1.18 -5.68
C ILE A 372 -13.88 -2.31 -6.72
N THR A 373 -12.68 -2.58 -7.27
CA THR A 373 -12.48 -3.69 -8.21
C THR A 373 -12.61 -5.04 -7.49
N SER A 374 -12.07 -5.18 -6.27
CA SER A 374 -12.28 -6.38 -5.44
C SER A 374 -13.75 -6.61 -5.11
N ARG A 375 -14.52 -5.54 -5.00
CA ARG A 375 -15.97 -5.57 -4.80
C ARG A 375 -16.75 -6.01 -6.06
N GLY A 376 -16.12 -5.89 -7.25
CA GLY A 376 -16.72 -6.31 -8.53
C GLY A 376 -17.17 -5.16 -9.43
N PHE A 377 -16.75 -3.93 -9.18
CA PHE A 377 -17.02 -2.78 -10.04
C PHE A 377 -16.27 -2.90 -11.36
N ASP A 378 -16.95 -2.58 -12.44
CA ASP A 378 -16.42 -2.46 -13.80
C ASP A 378 -16.21 -0.98 -14.21
N GLU A 379 -15.79 -0.74 -15.47
CA GLU A 379 -15.56 0.60 -15.99
C GLU A 379 -16.81 1.48 -15.99
N GLU A 380 -18.01 0.89 -16.22
CA GLU A 380 -19.26 1.64 -16.18
C GLU A 380 -19.60 2.10 -14.75
N ASP A 381 -19.43 1.22 -13.78
CA ASP A 381 -19.60 1.54 -12.36
C ASP A 381 -18.58 2.61 -11.93
N ALA A 382 -17.31 2.47 -12.35
CA ALA A 382 -16.25 3.44 -12.04
C ALA A 382 -16.53 4.83 -12.63
N ARG A 383 -17.06 4.93 -13.86
CA ARG A 383 -17.51 6.21 -14.45
C ARG A 383 -18.62 6.84 -13.61
N LYS A 384 -19.63 6.06 -13.21
CA LYS A 384 -20.71 6.56 -12.35
C LYS A 384 -20.18 7.09 -11.02
N VAL A 385 -19.20 6.40 -10.41
CA VAL A 385 -18.57 6.88 -9.18
C VAL A 385 -17.86 8.23 -9.40
N ALA A 386 -17.11 8.37 -10.49
CA ALA A 386 -16.44 9.62 -10.84
C ALA A 386 -17.45 10.78 -11.06
N GLU A 387 -18.57 10.51 -11.75
CA GLU A 387 -19.66 11.48 -11.92
C GLU A 387 -20.26 11.89 -10.57
N LEU A 388 -20.47 10.93 -9.66
CA LEU A 388 -20.99 11.21 -8.31
C LEU A 388 -20.00 12.06 -7.50
N ILE A 389 -18.69 11.83 -7.62
CA ILE A 389 -17.66 12.67 -6.99
C ILE A 389 -17.78 14.11 -7.50
N VAL A 390 -17.80 14.33 -8.83
CA VAL A 390 -17.91 15.66 -9.41
C VAL A 390 -19.20 16.36 -8.97
N ARG A 391 -20.34 15.63 -8.98
CA ARG A 391 -21.63 16.16 -8.51
C ARG A 391 -21.59 16.56 -7.05
N THR A 392 -20.99 15.73 -6.17
CA THR A 392 -20.86 16.02 -4.74
C THR A 392 -20.07 17.32 -4.51
N LEU A 393 -18.91 17.46 -5.18
CA LEU A 393 -18.06 18.62 -5.01
C LEU A 393 -18.69 19.91 -5.58
N ARG A 394 -19.53 19.83 -6.61
CA ARG A 394 -20.34 20.94 -7.14
C ARG A 394 -21.48 21.31 -6.20
N ALA A 395 -22.19 20.32 -5.70
CA ALA A 395 -23.35 20.51 -4.83
C ALA A 395 -22.98 21.08 -3.45
N LYS A 396 -21.76 20.78 -2.97
CA LYS A 396 -21.30 21.15 -1.63
C LYS A 396 -22.33 20.70 -0.56
N GLU A 397 -22.95 21.63 0.14
CA GLU A 397 -23.92 21.39 1.23
C GLU A 397 -25.39 21.34 0.75
N ASP A 398 -25.66 21.17 -0.56
CA ASP A 398 -27.04 20.98 -1.05
C ASP A 398 -27.57 19.60 -0.61
N GLU A 399 -28.36 19.60 0.46
CA GLU A 399 -28.88 18.38 1.07
C GLU A 399 -29.74 17.53 0.13
N ALA A 400 -30.50 18.18 -0.78
CA ALA A 400 -31.33 17.44 -1.73
C ALA A 400 -30.50 16.66 -2.75
N GLU A 401 -29.41 17.29 -3.24
CA GLU A 401 -28.47 16.64 -4.14
C GLU A 401 -27.62 15.58 -3.43
N GLN A 402 -27.18 15.84 -2.21
CA GLN A 402 -26.46 14.88 -1.39
C GLN A 402 -27.31 13.61 -1.13
N GLU A 403 -28.61 13.77 -0.83
CA GLU A 403 -29.50 12.63 -0.65
C GLU A 403 -29.68 11.81 -1.96
N ALA A 404 -29.83 12.49 -3.10
CA ALA A 404 -29.88 11.81 -4.40
C ALA A 404 -28.59 11.04 -4.70
N ILE A 405 -27.43 11.59 -4.32
CA ILE A 405 -26.13 10.93 -4.45
C ILE A 405 -26.03 9.73 -3.50
N ARG A 406 -26.44 9.84 -2.22
CA ARG A 406 -26.49 8.71 -1.27
C ARG A 406 -27.31 7.54 -1.81
N GLN A 407 -28.46 7.81 -2.45
CA GLN A 407 -29.28 6.78 -3.08
C GLN A 407 -28.57 6.11 -4.28
N ALA A 408 -27.84 6.89 -5.08
CA ALA A 408 -27.05 6.36 -6.19
C ALA A 408 -25.87 5.50 -5.71
N VAL A 409 -25.16 5.94 -4.66
CA VAL A 409 -24.11 5.15 -3.99
C VAL A 409 -24.68 3.84 -3.49
N LYS A 410 -25.82 3.90 -2.79
CA LYS A 410 -26.51 2.69 -2.30
C LYS A 410 -26.86 1.72 -3.43
N ALA A 411 -27.36 2.21 -4.56
CA ALA A 411 -27.68 1.36 -5.70
C ALA A 411 -26.46 0.64 -6.28
N LEU A 412 -25.28 1.32 -6.31
CA LEU A 412 -24.01 0.72 -6.76
C LEU A 412 -23.49 -0.33 -5.77
N THR A 413 -23.57 -0.05 -4.46
CA THR A 413 -23.12 -0.98 -3.42
C THR A 413 -24.05 -2.20 -3.29
N ASP A 414 -25.36 -2.04 -3.44
CA ASP A 414 -26.33 -3.14 -3.46
C ASP A 414 -26.15 -4.07 -4.68
N LYS A 415 -25.78 -3.50 -5.85
CA LYS A 415 -25.44 -4.28 -7.07
C LYS A 415 -24.23 -5.19 -6.84
N ASN A 416 -23.28 -4.73 -6.06
CA ASN A 416 -22.00 -5.39 -5.82
C ASN A 416 -21.77 -5.59 -4.30
N PRO A 417 -22.48 -6.52 -3.64
CA PRO A 417 -22.32 -6.76 -2.20
C PRO A 417 -20.94 -7.33 -1.89
N LEU A 418 -20.33 -6.86 -0.79
CA LEU A 418 -18.95 -7.21 -0.41
C LEU A 418 -18.88 -8.53 0.35
N TYR A 419 -19.72 -8.71 1.37
CA TYR A 419 -19.75 -9.92 2.21
C TYR A 419 -20.99 -10.75 1.85
N LYS A 420 -20.78 -11.86 1.13
CA LYS A 420 -21.86 -12.74 0.65
C LYS A 420 -22.11 -13.90 1.60
#